data_f880ee0abb7ed2ec770b38aac3aacc59
#
_entry.id   f880ee0abb7ed2ec770b38aac3aacc59
#
_cell.length_a   1.000
_cell.length_b   1.000
_cell.length_c   1.000
_cell.angle_alpha   90.00
_cell.angle_beta   90.00
_cell.angle_gamma   90.00
#
_symmetry.space_group_name_H-M   'P 1'
#
loop_
_entity.id
_entity.type
_entity.pdbx_description
1 polymer ?
#
loop_
_entity_poly.entity_id
_entity_poly.type
_entity_poly.pdbx_seq_one_letter_code
_entity_poly.pdbx_strand_id
1 'polypeptide(L)'
;TVLIRVQRQEGGDDAQKLAVDKIKEGLTGAVVEYRRTEFVGPTVGAELKEAAIWAVLAAVGAILLYIWFRFEWQFGVGAVIALTHDVITTIGLFALLQLEFNVSTVAAVLTIAGYSINDTVVVYDRVRENLRRYKRLSLIELFNRSINETLARTVMTSVTTLLALL
;
A
#
# COMPACT_ATOMS: atom_id res chain seq x y z
N THR A 1 -10.95 -15.44 19.47
CA THR A 1 -10.85 -13.96 19.47
C THR A 1 -12.11 -13.42 18.83
N VAL A 2 -12.79 -12.51 19.50
CA VAL A 2 -14.03 -11.86 19.01
C VAL A 2 -13.71 -10.38 18.80
N LEU A 3 -14.11 -9.84 17.64
CA LEU A 3 -14.04 -8.42 17.33
C LEU A 3 -15.41 -7.80 17.57
N ILE A 4 -15.48 -6.81 18.46
CA ILE A 4 -16.71 -6.07 18.75
C ILE A 4 -16.56 -4.67 18.17
N ARG A 5 -17.47 -4.29 17.28
CA ARG A 5 -17.52 -2.96 16.69
C ARG A 5 -18.65 -2.15 17.30
N VAL A 6 -18.35 -0.93 17.65
CA VAL A 6 -19.33 0.02 18.18
C VAL A 6 -19.61 1.06 17.12
N GLN A 7 -20.90 1.23 16.77
CA GLN A 7 -21.30 2.29 15.85
C GLN A 7 -20.98 3.67 16.43
N ARG A 8 -20.73 4.62 15.54
CA ARG A 8 -20.50 6.01 15.90
C ARG A 8 -21.68 6.56 16.69
N GLN A 9 -21.41 7.13 17.86
CA GLN A 9 -22.41 7.74 18.72
C GLN A 9 -22.54 9.25 18.37
N GLU A 10 -23.77 9.75 18.39
CA GLU A 10 -24.05 11.18 18.32
C GLU A 10 -23.69 11.81 19.67
N GLY A 11 -22.75 12.77 19.68
CA GLY A 11 -22.28 13.41 20.92
C GLY A 11 -20.75 13.46 21.03
N GLY A 12 -20.01 13.09 19.97
CA GLY A 12 -18.56 13.23 19.90
C GLY A 12 -17.78 12.15 20.64
N ASP A 13 -16.53 12.47 20.98
CA ASP A 13 -15.56 11.51 21.52
C ASP A 13 -15.95 10.98 22.91
N ASP A 14 -16.60 11.82 23.74
CA ASP A 14 -17.00 11.42 25.07
C ASP A 14 -18.19 10.44 25.06
N ALA A 15 -19.15 10.64 24.17
CA ALA A 15 -20.26 9.70 23.99
C ALA A 15 -19.77 8.32 23.48
N GLN A 16 -18.77 8.33 22.63
CA GLN A 16 -18.15 7.10 22.12
C GLN A 16 -17.38 6.36 23.21
N LYS A 17 -16.61 7.07 24.06
CA LYS A 17 -15.95 6.47 25.21
C LYS A 17 -16.93 5.83 26.18
N LEU A 18 -18.00 6.55 26.50
CA LEU A 18 -19.08 6.03 27.35
C LEU A 18 -19.73 4.77 26.78
N ALA A 19 -19.91 4.69 25.45
CA ALA A 19 -20.45 3.51 24.80
C ALA A 19 -19.51 2.31 24.91
N VAL A 20 -18.21 2.53 24.73
CA VAL A 20 -17.18 1.49 24.90
C VAL A 20 -17.11 1.01 26.34
N ASP A 21 -17.18 1.91 27.33
CA ASP A 21 -17.13 1.57 28.75
C ASP A 21 -18.38 0.78 29.18
N LYS A 22 -19.57 1.15 28.70
CA LYS A 22 -20.80 0.36 28.92
C LYS A 22 -20.70 -1.05 28.33
N ILE A 23 -20.09 -1.21 27.16
CA ILE A 23 -19.89 -2.53 26.56
C ILE A 23 -18.92 -3.36 27.40
N LYS A 24 -17.82 -2.76 27.87
CA LYS A 24 -16.88 -3.43 28.77
C LYS A 24 -17.55 -3.87 30.07
N GLU A 25 -18.38 -3.01 30.66
CA GLU A 25 -19.14 -3.30 31.87
C GLU A 25 -20.13 -4.44 31.66
N GLY A 26 -20.89 -4.41 30.54
CA GLY A 26 -21.84 -5.47 30.18
C GLY A 26 -21.20 -6.81 29.85
N LEU A 27 -19.93 -6.83 29.46
CA LEU A 27 -19.15 -8.03 29.18
C LEU A 27 -18.32 -8.52 30.36
N THR A 28 -18.44 -7.89 31.52
CA THR A 28 -17.74 -8.26 32.77
C THR A 28 -18.15 -9.69 33.14
N GLY A 29 -17.18 -10.62 33.17
CA GLY A 29 -17.40 -12.04 33.41
C GLY A 29 -17.47 -12.93 32.15
N ALA A 30 -17.69 -12.36 30.97
CA ALA A 30 -17.65 -13.10 29.68
C ALA A 30 -16.33 -12.93 28.94
N VAL A 31 -15.56 -11.87 29.24
CA VAL A 31 -14.28 -11.54 28.62
C VAL A 31 -13.15 -11.72 29.60
N VAL A 32 -12.16 -12.52 29.22
CA VAL A 32 -10.96 -12.82 30.03
C VAL A 32 -9.88 -11.77 29.84
N GLU A 33 -9.74 -11.22 28.61
CA GLU A 33 -8.70 -10.27 28.27
C GLU A 33 -9.13 -9.37 27.10
N TYR A 34 -8.93 -8.06 27.24
CA TYR A 34 -9.07 -7.09 26.14
C TYR A 34 -7.71 -6.89 25.49
N ARG A 35 -7.45 -7.61 24.40
CA ARG A 35 -6.15 -7.57 23.69
C ARG A 35 -5.87 -6.21 23.06
N ARG A 36 -6.90 -5.56 22.52
CA ARG A 36 -6.77 -4.25 21.86
C ARG A 36 -8.09 -3.50 21.94
N THR A 37 -8.04 -2.28 22.36
CA THR A 37 -9.17 -1.34 22.29
C THR A 37 -8.68 -0.15 21.48
N GLU A 38 -9.23 0.03 20.28
CA GLU A 38 -8.94 1.18 19.42
C GLU A 38 -10.15 2.10 19.43
N PHE A 39 -9.90 3.35 19.71
CA PHE A 39 -10.89 4.41 19.64
C PHE A 39 -10.33 5.51 18.73
N VAL A 40 -11.05 5.81 17.65
CA VAL A 40 -10.72 6.91 16.75
C VAL A 40 -11.92 7.86 16.74
N GLY A 41 -11.78 8.97 17.44
CA GLY A 41 -12.78 10.04 17.42
C GLY A 41 -12.92 10.67 16.03
N PRO A 42 -14.06 11.32 15.73
CA PRO A 42 -14.31 11.91 14.42
C PRO A 42 -13.29 12.99 14.03
N THR A 43 -12.81 13.77 14.98
CA THR A 43 -11.78 14.80 14.75
C THR A 43 -10.45 14.16 14.45
N VAL A 44 -10.00 13.20 15.27
CA VAL A 44 -8.75 12.46 15.06
C VAL A 44 -8.80 11.65 13.77
N GLY A 45 -9.96 11.07 13.43
CA GLY A 45 -10.16 10.35 12.18
C GLY A 45 -10.02 11.24 10.94
N ALA A 46 -10.49 12.48 11.00
CA ALA A 46 -10.34 13.46 9.92
C ALA A 46 -8.87 13.89 9.75
N GLU A 47 -8.19 14.21 10.85
CA GLU A 47 -6.77 14.57 10.85
C GLU A 47 -5.88 13.42 10.35
N LEU A 48 -6.15 12.19 10.80
CA LEU A 48 -5.42 10.99 10.33
C LEU A 48 -5.63 10.76 8.83
N LYS A 49 -6.85 10.97 8.33
CA LYS A 49 -7.15 10.84 6.90
C LYS A 49 -6.39 11.88 6.08
N GLU A 50 -6.37 13.12 6.51
CA GLU A 50 -5.62 14.19 5.84
C GLU A 50 -4.12 13.90 5.88
N ALA A 51 -3.56 13.57 7.03
CA ALA A 51 -2.16 13.20 7.19
C ALA A 51 -1.79 11.99 6.30
N ALA A 52 -2.67 10.98 6.20
CA ALA A 52 -2.46 9.81 5.34
C ALA A 52 -2.41 10.19 3.85
N ILE A 53 -3.32 11.06 3.39
CA ILE A 53 -3.32 11.55 2.01
C ILE A 53 -2.00 12.28 1.70
N TRP A 54 -1.58 13.19 2.57
CA TRP A 54 -0.32 13.92 2.40
C TRP A 54 0.90 12.99 2.44
N ALA A 55 0.91 11.99 3.32
CA ALA A 55 1.98 11.00 3.38
C ALA A 55 2.09 10.19 2.08
N VAL A 56 0.96 9.73 1.54
CA VAL A 56 0.94 9.01 0.26
C VAL A 56 1.41 9.89 -0.89
N LEU A 57 0.91 11.12 -0.97
CA LEU A 57 1.31 12.06 -2.01
C LEU A 57 2.82 12.40 -1.92
N ALA A 58 3.33 12.63 -0.72
CA ALA A 58 4.74 12.90 -0.50
C ALA A 58 5.62 11.69 -0.87
N ALA A 59 5.22 10.48 -0.48
CA ALA A 59 5.95 9.26 -0.81
C ALA A 59 5.97 9.01 -2.33
N VAL A 60 4.81 9.12 -2.99
CA VAL A 60 4.70 8.99 -4.45
C VAL A 60 5.54 10.08 -5.12
N GLY A 61 5.44 11.33 -4.69
CA GLY A 61 6.25 12.43 -5.23
C GLY A 61 7.75 12.20 -5.09
N ALA A 62 8.21 11.70 -3.94
CA ALA A 62 9.62 11.34 -3.72
C ALA A 62 10.08 10.20 -4.64
N ILE A 63 9.24 9.17 -4.82
CA ILE A 63 9.51 8.06 -5.73
C ILE A 63 9.62 8.57 -7.18
N LEU A 64 8.69 9.43 -7.61
CA LEU A 64 8.70 10.00 -8.96
C LEU A 64 9.96 10.85 -9.19
N LEU A 65 10.33 11.66 -8.22
CA LEU A 65 11.54 12.48 -8.26
C LEU A 65 12.79 11.58 -8.38
N TYR A 66 12.88 10.51 -7.59
CA TYR A 66 13.95 9.53 -7.68
C TYR A 66 14.04 8.89 -9.06
N ILE A 67 12.93 8.45 -9.64
CA ILE A 67 12.89 7.83 -10.97
C ILE A 67 13.29 8.83 -12.04
N TRP A 68 12.83 10.07 -11.94
CA TRP A 68 13.21 11.14 -12.86
C TRP A 68 14.73 11.37 -12.90
N PHE A 69 15.38 11.40 -11.75
CA PHE A 69 16.83 11.54 -11.69
C PHE A 69 17.59 10.28 -12.11
N ARG A 70 17.01 9.10 -11.86
CA ARG A 70 17.69 7.81 -12.08
C ARG A 70 17.53 7.29 -13.49
N PHE A 71 16.39 7.59 -14.16
CA PHE A 71 16.03 7.07 -15.48
C PHE A 71 15.71 8.20 -16.46
N GLU A 72 15.67 7.83 -17.75
CA GLU A 72 15.16 8.71 -18.79
C GLU A 72 13.65 8.95 -18.58
N TRP A 73 13.16 10.10 -19.03
CA TRP A 73 11.78 10.53 -18.77
C TRP A 73 10.70 9.53 -19.23
N GLN A 74 10.96 8.77 -20.32
CA GLN A 74 10.03 7.75 -20.84
C GLN A 74 9.80 6.62 -19.83
N PHE A 75 10.87 6.15 -19.16
CA PHE A 75 10.77 5.16 -18.09
C PHE A 75 10.07 5.73 -16.87
N GLY A 76 10.29 7.02 -16.58
CA GLY A 76 9.59 7.72 -15.51
C GLY A 76 8.08 7.72 -15.71
N VAL A 77 7.60 8.07 -16.90
CA VAL A 77 6.16 8.05 -17.23
C VAL A 77 5.58 6.64 -17.07
N GLY A 78 6.28 5.61 -17.59
CA GLY A 78 5.83 4.22 -17.44
C GLY A 78 5.74 3.77 -15.98
N ALA A 79 6.70 4.16 -15.15
CA ALA A 79 6.69 3.85 -13.71
C ALA A 79 5.54 4.55 -12.98
N VAL A 80 5.22 5.81 -13.33
CA VAL A 80 4.06 6.53 -12.78
C VAL A 80 2.77 5.80 -13.10
N ILE A 81 2.58 5.41 -14.35
CA ILE A 81 1.37 4.70 -14.79
C ILE A 81 1.24 3.37 -14.05
N ALA A 82 2.32 2.59 -13.95
CA ALA A 82 2.33 1.31 -13.24
C ALA A 82 1.99 1.49 -11.75
N LEU A 83 2.67 2.42 -11.07
CA LEU A 83 2.42 2.71 -9.66
C LEU A 83 0.98 3.19 -9.40
N THR A 84 0.48 4.07 -10.26
CA THR A 84 -0.90 4.57 -10.16
C THR A 84 -1.90 3.44 -10.33
N HIS A 85 -1.69 2.55 -11.31
CA HIS A 85 -2.50 1.35 -11.50
C HIS A 85 -2.52 0.48 -10.25
N ASP A 86 -1.37 0.19 -9.66
CA ASP A 86 -1.26 -0.71 -8.50
C ASP A 86 -1.93 -0.12 -7.25
N VAL A 87 -1.77 1.18 -7.01
CA VAL A 87 -2.45 1.89 -5.92
C VAL A 87 -3.96 1.90 -6.12
N ILE A 88 -4.44 2.25 -7.32
CA ILE A 88 -5.88 2.26 -7.63
C ILE A 88 -6.46 0.85 -7.52
N THR A 89 -5.79 -0.17 -8.03
CA THR A 89 -6.25 -1.56 -7.96
C THR A 89 -6.33 -2.01 -6.50
N THR A 90 -5.35 -1.69 -5.68
CA THR A 90 -5.35 -2.02 -4.26
C THR A 90 -6.50 -1.34 -3.53
N ILE A 91 -6.68 -0.03 -3.69
CA ILE A 91 -7.78 0.72 -3.06
C ILE A 91 -9.13 0.22 -3.60
N GLY A 92 -9.22 -0.06 -4.90
CA GLY A 92 -10.41 -0.62 -5.53
C GLY A 92 -10.80 -1.97 -4.97
N LEU A 93 -9.83 -2.84 -4.70
CA LEU A 93 -10.07 -4.13 -4.05
C LEU A 93 -10.58 -3.97 -2.61
N PHE A 94 -9.99 -3.05 -1.83
CA PHE A 94 -10.49 -2.72 -0.49
C PHE A 94 -11.94 -2.22 -0.53
N ALA A 95 -12.27 -1.35 -1.49
CA ALA A 95 -13.63 -0.85 -1.68
C ALA A 95 -14.60 -1.94 -2.12
N LEU A 96 -14.21 -2.82 -3.04
CA LEU A 96 -15.03 -3.93 -3.54
C LEU A 96 -15.34 -4.95 -2.45
N LEU A 97 -14.34 -5.29 -1.64
CA LEU A 97 -14.47 -6.26 -0.54
C LEU A 97 -15.03 -5.61 0.75
N GLN A 98 -15.34 -4.31 0.72
CA GLN A 98 -15.83 -3.53 1.87
C GLN A 98 -14.90 -3.65 3.10
N LEU A 99 -13.59 -3.71 2.85
CA LEU A 99 -12.59 -3.77 3.92
C LEU A 99 -12.44 -2.41 4.59
N GLU A 100 -12.11 -2.43 5.87
CA GLU A 100 -11.91 -1.19 6.62
C GLU A 100 -10.66 -0.44 6.15
N PHE A 101 -10.83 0.84 5.89
CA PHE A 101 -9.72 1.73 5.57
C PHE A 101 -9.27 2.47 6.83
N ASN A 102 -8.14 2.06 7.38
CA ASN A 102 -7.54 2.61 8.59
C ASN A 102 -6.06 2.96 8.36
N VAL A 103 -5.36 3.42 9.40
CA VAL A 103 -3.94 3.80 9.33
C VAL A 103 -3.06 2.61 8.89
N SER A 104 -3.38 1.40 9.34
CA SER A 104 -2.65 0.20 8.91
C SER A 104 -2.84 -0.09 7.42
N THR A 105 -4.02 0.20 6.86
CA THR A 105 -4.28 0.11 5.42
C THR A 105 -3.43 1.09 4.62
N VAL A 106 -3.26 2.33 5.12
CA VAL A 106 -2.37 3.32 4.49
C VAL A 106 -0.93 2.80 4.47
N ALA A 107 -0.45 2.25 5.58
CA ALA A 107 0.88 1.64 5.65
C ALA A 107 1.02 0.47 4.67
N ALA A 108 -0.01 -0.38 4.53
CA ALA A 108 -0.02 -1.47 3.56
C ALA A 108 0.04 -0.96 2.10
N VAL A 109 -0.74 0.07 1.75
CA VAL A 109 -0.70 0.69 0.41
C VAL A 109 0.69 1.26 0.10
N LEU A 110 1.32 1.96 1.06
CA LEU A 110 2.67 2.47 0.90
C LEU A 110 3.71 1.35 0.74
N THR A 111 3.53 0.25 1.47
CA THR A 111 4.39 -0.93 1.36
C THR A 111 4.27 -1.56 -0.03
N ILE A 112 3.05 -1.76 -0.53
CA ILE A 112 2.80 -2.28 -1.87
C ILE A 112 3.41 -1.36 -2.93
N ALA A 113 3.24 -0.04 -2.80
CA ALA A 113 3.84 0.93 -3.70
C ALA A 113 5.37 0.83 -3.72
N GLY A 114 6.00 0.66 -2.55
CA GLY A 114 7.45 0.49 -2.42
C GLY A 114 7.96 -0.79 -3.08
N TYR A 115 7.26 -1.91 -2.92
CA TYR A 115 7.62 -3.17 -3.60
C TYR A 115 7.39 -3.12 -5.10
N SER A 116 6.27 -2.55 -5.56
CA SER A 116 5.98 -2.39 -6.98
C SER A 116 7.05 -1.56 -7.69
N ILE A 117 7.45 -0.44 -7.10
CA ILE A 117 8.47 0.42 -7.69
C ILE A 117 9.86 -0.26 -7.70
N ASN A 118 10.18 -1.05 -6.68
CA ASN A 118 11.43 -1.80 -6.63
C ASN A 118 11.56 -2.77 -7.83
N ASP A 119 10.52 -3.51 -8.13
CA ASP A 119 10.50 -4.43 -9.29
C ASP A 119 10.52 -3.66 -10.61
N THR A 120 9.77 -2.58 -10.73
CA THR A 120 9.77 -1.70 -11.90
C THR A 120 11.17 -1.17 -12.20
N VAL A 121 11.89 -0.70 -11.19
CA VAL A 121 13.27 -0.19 -11.31
C VAL A 121 14.22 -1.29 -11.82
N VAL A 122 14.10 -2.50 -11.31
CA VAL A 122 14.94 -3.64 -11.72
C VAL A 122 14.71 -4.00 -13.19
N VAL A 123 13.45 -4.07 -13.61
CA VAL A 123 13.11 -4.36 -15.03
C VAL A 123 13.63 -3.24 -15.93
N TYR A 124 13.43 -1.98 -15.55
CA TYR A 124 13.87 -0.85 -16.36
C TYR A 124 15.38 -0.73 -16.44
N ASP A 125 16.10 -1.02 -15.37
CA ASP A 125 17.57 -1.02 -15.40
C ASP A 125 18.08 -2.12 -16.36
N ARG A 126 17.44 -3.29 -16.38
CA ARG A 126 17.75 -4.37 -17.32
C ARG A 126 17.41 -4.02 -18.77
N VAL A 127 16.26 -3.39 -18.99
CA VAL A 127 15.88 -2.87 -20.32
C VAL A 127 16.93 -1.88 -20.81
N ARG A 128 17.34 -0.95 -19.97
CA ARG A 128 18.36 0.06 -20.31
C ARG A 128 19.71 -0.57 -20.63
N GLU A 129 20.14 -1.57 -19.86
CA GLU A 129 21.35 -2.33 -20.13
C GLU A 129 21.26 -3.03 -21.51
N ASN A 130 20.15 -3.71 -21.77
CA ASN A 130 19.92 -4.43 -23.01
C ASN A 130 19.79 -3.50 -24.22
N LEU A 131 19.21 -2.31 -24.07
CA LEU A 131 19.19 -1.26 -25.12
C LEU A 131 20.60 -0.81 -25.53
N ARG A 132 21.53 -0.76 -24.57
CA ARG A 132 22.93 -0.42 -24.86
C ARG A 132 23.68 -1.58 -25.53
N ARG A 133 23.37 -2.81 -25.12
CA ARG A 133 24.06 -4.02 -25.54
C ARG A 133 23.59 -4.53 -26.90
N TYR A 134 22.28 -4.54 -27.15
CA TYR A 134 21.64 -5.15 -28.31
C TYR A 134 21.05 -4.12 -29.26
N LYS A 135 21.90 -3.51 -30.11
CA LYS A 135 21.50 -2.46 -31.06
C LYS A 135 20.65 -2.93 -32.25
N ARG A 136 20.59 -4.25 -32.50
CA ARG A 136 19.94 -4.84 -33.68
C ARG A 136 18.65 -5.57 -33.38
N LEU A 137 18.30 -5.74 -32.08
CA LEU A 137 17.04 -6.38 -31.71
C LEU A 137 15.88 -5.42 -31.88
N SER A 138 14.72 -5.95 -32.23
CA SER A 138 13.48 -5.20 -32.17
C SER A 138 13.16 -4.82 -30.72
N LEU A 139 12.42 -3.72 -30.50
CA LEU A 139 12.03 -3.29 -29.15
C LEU A 139 11.24 -4.38 -28.43
N ILE A 140 10.35 -5.09 -29.12
CA ILE A 140 9.53 -6.15 -28.55
C ILE A 140 10.41 -7.31 -28.04
N GLU A 141 11.35 -7.76 -28.85
CA GLU A 141 12.28 -8.83 -28.48
C GLU A 141 13.17 -8.42 -27.31
N LEU A 142 13.62 -7.16 -27.31
CA LEU A 142 14.44 -6.60 -26.24
C LEU A 142 13.69 -6.52 -24.92
N PHE A 143 12.44 -6.06 -24.93
CA PHE A 143 11.60 -6.03 -23.72
C PHE A 143 11.32 -7.44 -23.23
N ASN A 144 10.90 -8.36 -24.09
CA ASN A 144 10.67 -9.77 -23.72
C ASN A 144 11.91 -10.40 -23.09
N ARG A 145 13.06 -10.16 -23.66
CA ARG A 145 14.34 -10.65 -23.12
C ARG A 145 14.60 -10.05 -21.73
N SER A 146 14.47 -8.75 -21.58
CA SER A 146 14.74 -8.05 -20.31
C SER A 146 13.82 -8.54 -19.19
N ILE A 147 12.54 -8.72 -19.48
CA ILE A 147 11.56 -9.25 -18.52
C ILE A 147 11.92 -10.69 -18.14
N ASN A 148 12.23 -11.55 -19.09
CA ASN A 148 12.62 -12.93 -18.79
C ASN A 148 13.91 -13.03 -17.98
N GLU A 149 14.89 -12.16 -18.22
CA GLU A 149 16.15 -12.12 -17.46
C GLU A 149 15.96 -11.65 -16.00
N THR A 150 14.90 -10.90 -15.71
CA THR A 150 14.57 -10.42 -14.34
C THR A 150 13.48 -11.24 -13.65
N LEU A 151 12.77 -12.09 -14.39
CA LEU A 151 11.57 -12.80 -13.93
C LEU A 151 11.81 -13.61 -12.65
N ALA A 152 12.90 -14.36 -12.59
CA ALA A 152 13.22 -15.17 -11.41
C ALA A 152 13.36 -14.32 -10.14
N ARG A 153 13.98 -13.15 -10.25
CA ARG A 153 14.12 -12.21 -9.14
C ARG A 153 12.77 -11.65 -8.71
N THR A 154 11.95 -11.17 -9.65
CA THR A 154 10.62 -10.61 -9.36
C THR A 154 9.70 -11.65 -8.72
N VAL A 155 9.69 -12.88 -9.24
CA VAL A 155 8.92 -13.97 -8.64
C VAL A 155 9.40 -14.29 -7.21
N MET A 156 10.71 -14.38 -6.99
CA MET A 156 11.26 -14.63 -5.66
C MET A 156 10.93 -13.49 -4.69
N THR A 157 11.04 -12.23 -5.11
CA THR A 157 10.66 -11.07 -4.29
C THR A 157 9.19 -11.13 -3.91
N SER A 158 8.30 -11.38 -4.86
CA SER A 158 6.85 -11.46 -4.62
C SER A 158 6.48 -12.62 -3.70
N VAL A 159 7.05 -13.82 -3.91
CA VAL A 159 6.80 -15.01 -3.07
C VAL A 159 7.32 -14.80 -1.65
N THR A 160 8.54 -14.28 -1.50
CA THR A 160 9.11 -14.04 -0.15
C THR A 160 8.33 -12.97 0.61
N THR A 161 7.88 -11.92 -0.07
CA THR A 161 7.02 -10.89 0.54
C THR A 161 5.68 -11.46 0.96
N LEU A 162 5.05 -12.27 0.11
CA LEU A 162 3.79 -12.93 0.45
C LEU A 162 3.92 -13.84 1.67
N LEU A 163 5.00 -14.64 1.73
CA LEU A 163 5.27 -15.53 2.86
C LEU A 163 5.58 -14.77 4.17
N ALA A 164 6.16 -13.57 4.06
CA ALA A 164 6.44 -12.74 5.24
C ALA A 164 5.18 -12.04 5.78
N LEU A 165 4.14 -11.89 4.97
CA LEU A 165 2.87 -11.25 5.35
C LEU A 165 1.80 -12.25 5.85
N LEU A 166 1.99 -13.55 5.67
CA LEU A 166 1.11 -14.63 6.16
C LEU A 166 1.47 -15.05 7.58
#